data_714ea57cfe646aaf846a7461bbec818d
#
_entry.id   714ea57cfe646aaf846a7461bbec818d
#
_cell.length_a   1.000
_cell.length_b   1.000
_cell.length_c   1.000
_cell.angle_alpha   90.00
_cell.angle_beta   90.00
_cell.angle_gamma   90.00
#
_symmetry.space_group_name_H-M   'P 1'
#
loop_
_entity.id
_entity.type
_entity.pdbx_description
1 polymer ?
#
loop_
_entity_poly.entity_id
_entity_poly.type
_entity_poly.pdbx_seq_one_letter_code
_entity_poly.pdbx_strand_id
1 'polypeptide(L)'
;VNLQQTLERGRDAIRLPVSGEVVGVNGLTIWLEGVRSAIGDVLDLDVQGQSLKAQVVGISGDRLACMPLGEMSGVAPGVTAKATNAPVRVPIGDQLLGRVIDALGNPIDDKGPLPTMPLLTTTNQAPSPLSRQRITQQLHVGVRAIDTLIPIGRGQRIGIFAGSGVGKSTLMSMMARNTSADVVVVGLVGERGREVLEFIENDLGPEGLAKSVVVVATSDMPPMVRLQAASTATRVAEHFRDQGLDVLLFIDSITRTMTAQREVGLSAGEPPAARAYPPSAFAMLPRLLERAGTSSVGTITGIYTVFIEGDDLQDPVADSARSILDGHIVLDRELATANHYPAIDVLGSVSRVAPHVTTKDVLTSGSELKKLLAAYREARVLVEVGAYVTGTNADVDRAIALMPRINAFLRQPTHEVPSLESSQQQLLGLVGA
;
A
#
# COMPACT_ATOMS: atom_id res chain seq x y z
N VAL A 1 -17.06 31.88 36.60
CA VAL A 1 -17.68 31.35 35.38
C VAL A 1 -17.97 32.58 34.49
N ASN A 2 -17.26 32.64 33.35
CA ASN A 2 -17.42 33.78 32.45
C ASN A 2 -18.72 33.64 31.67
N LEU A 3 -19.67 34.58 31.93
CA LEU A 3 -21.00 34.59 31.34
C LEU A 3 -20.95 34.53 29.80
N GLN A 4 -19.92 35.12 29.19
CA GLN A 4 -19.67 35.09 27.74
C GLN A 4 -19.37 33.67 27.25
N GLN A 5 -18.53 32.91 27.94
CA GLN A 5 -18.22 31.49 27.61
C GLN A 5 -19.45 30.59 27.81
N THR A 6 -20.32 30.92 28.78
CA THR A 6 -21.56 30.17 29.02
C THR A 6 -22.59 30.46 27.93
N LEU A 7 -22.68 31.72 27.46
CA LEU A 7 -23.53 32.13 26.35
C LEU A 7 -23.08 31.56 25.01
N GLU A 8 -21.75 31.51 24.76
CA GLU A 8 -21.19 30.86 23.57
C GLU A 8 -21.46 29.35 23.55
N ARG A 9 -21.23 28.68 24.69
CA ARG A 9 -21.59 27.23 24.84
C ARG A 9 -23.10 27.01 24.69
N GLY A 10 -23.93 27.91 25.23
CA GLY A 10 -25.37 27.84 25.05
C GLY A 10 -25.81 28.10 23.61
N ARG A 11 -25.16 28.99 22.90
CA ARG A 11 -25.40 29.26 21.47
C ARG A 11 -25.01 28.10 20.58
N ASP A 12 -23.88 27.42 20.87
CA ASP A 12 -23.45 26.22 20.14
C ASP A 12 -24.32 25.00 20.47
N ALA A 13 -24.85 24.90 21.69
CA ALA A 13 -25.80 23.86 22.09
C ALA A 13 -27.22 24.02 21.48
N ILE A 14 -27.60 25.23 21.07
CA ILE A 14 -28.90 25.56 20.45
C ILE A 14 -28.84 25.49 18.92
N ARG A 15 -27.73 25.23 18.31
CA ARG A 15 -27.66 24.94 16.87
C ARG A 15 -28.41 23.64 16.61
N LEU A 16 -29.68 23.76 16.21
CA LEU A 16 -30.42 22.63 15.63
C LEU A 16 -29.55 22.02 14.53
N PRO A 17 -29.34 20.72 14.52
CA PRO A 17 -28.60 20.09 13.45
C PRO A 17 -29.27 20.47 12.13
N VAL A 18 -28.56 21.16 11.24
CA VAL A 18 -29.04 21.48 9.91
C VAL A 18 -29.18 20.15 9.18
N SER A 19 -30.43 19.74 8.98
CA SER A 19 -30.76 18.54 8.21
C SER A 19 -31.18 18.95 6.81
N GLY A 20 -30.65 18.19 5.83
CA GLY A 20 -31.13 18.24 4.45
C GLY A 20 -31.80 16.95 4.06
N GLU A 21 -32.14 16.84 2.80
CA GLU A 21 -32.75 15.65 2.24
C GLU A 21 -32.09 15.22 0.92
N VAL A 22 -32.20 13.95 0.61
CA VAL A 22 -31.82 13.41 -0.69
C VAL A 22 -32.83 13.89 -1.72
N VAL A 23 -32.35 14.57 -2.76
CA VAL A 23 -33.18 15.05 -3.88
C VAL A 23 -33.04 14.20 -5.14
N GLY A 24 -32.00 13.36 -5.20
CA GLY A 24 -31.78 12.45 -6.32
C GLY A 24 -30.57 11.55 -6.14
N VAL A 25 -30.57 10.47 -6.90
CA VAL A 25 -29.46 9.52 -6.97
C VAL A 25 -29.13 9.25 -8.42
N ASN A 26 -27.84 9.32 -8.78
CA ASN A 26 -27.37 9.00 -10.14
C ASN A 26 -26.08 8.17 -10.04
N GLY A 27 -26.17 6.90 -10.37
CA GLY A 27 -25.07 5.95 -10.19
C GLY A 27 -24.64 5.90 -8.71
N LEU A 28 -23.41 6.26 -8.41
CA LEU A 28 -22.86 6.31 -7.05
C LEU A 28 -23.08 7.67 -6.36
N THR A 29 -23.57 8.68 -7.07
CA THR A 29 -23.72 10.03 -6.54
C THR A 29 -25.10 10.25 -5.96
N ILE A 30 -25.14 10.62 -4.69
CA ILE A 30 -26.32 11.03 -3.93
C ILE A 30 -26.34 12.56 -3.90
N TRP A 31 -27.40 13.17 -4.40
CA TRP A 31 -27.60 14.61 -4.39
C TRP A 31 -28.43 15.02 -3.19
N LEU A 32 -27.93 15.99 -2.43
CA LEU A 32 -28.56 16.49 -1.22
C LEU A 32 -28.81 18.00 -1.33
N GLU A 33 -29.93 18.46 -0.76
CA GLU A 33 -30.28 19.88 -0.58
C GLU A 33 -30.62 20.17 0.89
N GLY A 34 -30.60 21.43 1.26
CA GLY A 34 -30.99 21.89 2.60
C GLY A 34 -29.92 21.78 3.68
N VAL A 35 -28.81 21.09 3.42
CA VAL A 35 -27.70 20.92 4.36
C VAL A 35 -26.42 21.60 3.79
N ARG A 36 -25.63 22.20 4.68
CA ARG A 36 -24.32 22.78 4.32
C ARG A 36 -23.20 21.94 4.91
N SER A 37 -22.22 21.58 4.11
CA SER A 37 -21.04 20.81 4.52
C SER A 37 -19.89 21.09 3.57
N ALA A 38 -18.65 20.89 4.01
CA ALA A 38 -17.47 21.07 3.18
C ALA A 38 -17.16 19.82 2.36
N ILE A 39 -16.44 19.97 1.25
CA ILE A 39 -15.92 18.83 0.50
C ILE A 39 -14.99 18.01 1.41
N GLY A 40 -15.21 16.70 1.45
CA GLY A 40 -14.52 15.77 2.33
C GLY A 40 -15.24 15.45 3.64
N ASP A 41 -16.19 16.27 4.07
CA ASP A 41 -16.99 15.99 5.26
C ASP A 41 -17.96 14.82 5.04
N VAL A 42 -18.35 14.20 6.14
CA VAL A 42 -19.30 13.09 6.17
C VAL A 42 -20.68 13.58 6.59
N LEU A 43 -21.70 13.04 5.96
CA LEU A 43 -23.09 13.17 6.37
C LEU A 43 -23.62 11.79 6.78
N ASP A 44 -24.51 11.79 7.78
CA ASP A 44 -25.28 10.62 8.18
C ASP A 44 -26.66 10.68 7.54
N LEU A 45 -26.97 9.71 6.67
CA LEU A 45 -28.27 9.53 6.02
C LEU A 45 -29.10 8.53 6.83
N ASP A 46 -30.33 8.88 7.16
CA ASP A 46 -31.24 7.98 7.85
C ASP A 46 -32.06 7.17 6.84
N VAL A 47 -31.53 5.99 6.49
CA VAL A 47 -32.15 5.08 5.54
C VAL A 47 -32.97 4.05 6.30
N GLN A 48 -34.28 4.25 6.41
CA GLN A 48 -35.21 3.32 7.10
C GLN A 48 -34.81 2.99 8.56
N GLY A 49 -34.27 3.98 9.28
CA GLY A 49 -33.78 3.81 10.66
C GLY A 49 -32.34 3.27 10.77
N GLN A 50 -31.66 3.06 9.65
CA GLN A 50 -30.25 2.72 9.63
C GLN A 50 -29.42 3.92 9.15
N SER A 51 -28.30 4.18 9.81
CA SER A 51 -27.38 5.25 9.41
C SER A 51 -26.46 4.80 8.30
N LEU A 52 -26.57 5.41 7.12
CA LEU A 52 -25.60 5.31 6.03
C LEU A 52 -24.73 6.56 6.01
N LYS A 53 -23.43 6.38 6.13
CA LYS A 53 -22.47 7.48 5.96
C LYS A 53 -22.24 7.78 4.49
N ALA A 54 -22.21 9.06 4.12
CA ALA A 54 -21.85 9.50 2.78
C ALA A 54 -20.87 10.68 2.87
N GLN A 55 -19.85 10.70 2.01
CA GLN A 55 -18.84 11.76 1.98
C GLN A 55 -19.14 12.75 0.87
N VAL A 56 -19.04 14.05 1.16
CA VAL A 56 -19.18 15.12 0.18
C VAL A 56 -17.99 15.09 -0.78
N VAL A 57 -18.28 14.90 -2.07
CA VAL A 57 -17.26 14.86 -3.14
C VAL A 57 -17.34 16.07 -4.06
N GLY A 58 -18.43 16.83 -4.01
CA GLY A 58 -18.61 18.02 -4.83
C GLY A 58 -19.75 18.89 -4.37
N ILE A 59 -19.79 20.12 -4.87
CA ILE A 59 -20.83 21.12 -4.60
C ILE A 59 -21.23 21.74 -5.94
N SER A 60 -22.55 21.79 -6.20
CA SER A 60 -23.10 22.40 -7.42
C SER A 60 -24.30 23.28 -7.05
N GLY A 61 -24.11 24.59 -7.03
CA GLY A 61 -25.11 25.53 -6.50
C GLY A 61 -25.43 25.23 -5.04
N ASP A 62 -26.70 24.99 -4.73
CA ASP A 62 -27.16 24.64 -3.37
C ASP A 62 -27.16 23.14 -3.08
N ARG A 63 -26.69 22.33 -4.04
CA ARG A 63 -26.66 20.85 -3.94
C ARG A 63 -25.27 20.35 -3.54
N LEU A 64 -25.27 19.35 -2.66
CA LEU A 64 -24.09 18.58 -2.35
C LEU A 64 -24.12 17.27 -3.14
N ALA A 65 -23.04 16.96 -3.81
CA ALA A 65 -22.79 15.65 -4.40
C ALA A 65 -22.05 14.80 -3.36
N CYS A 66 -22.67 13.71 -2.91
CA CYS A 66 -22.11 12.82 -1.91
C CYS A 66 -21.97 11.41 -2.46
N MET A 67 -20.99 10.68 -1.95
CA MET A 67 -20.79 9.26 -2.26
C MET A 67 -20.85 8.40 -1.00
N PRO A 68 -21.47 7.21 -1.08
CA PRO A 68 -21.71 6.38 0.08
C PRO A 68 -20.42 5.74 0.59
N LEU A 69 -20.33 5.63 1.91
CA LEU A 69 -19.33 4.84 2.65
C LEU A 69 -19.91 3.49 3.12
N GLY A 70 -20.87 2.98 2.38
CA GLY A 70 -21.61 1.74 2.63
C GLY A 70 -22.55 1.44 1.47
N GLU A 71 -23.38 0.43 1.60
CA GLU A 71 -24.37 0.06 0.59
C GLU A 71 -25.51 1.06 0.49
N MET A 72 -25.94 1.37 -0.74
CA MET A 72 -26.99 2.36 -1.02
C MET A 72 -28.42 1.79 -1.03
N SER A 73 -28.59 0.54 -0.63
CA SER A 73 -29.93 -0.07 -0.63
C SER A 73 -30.91 0.75 0.22
N GLY A 74 -32.04 1.11 -0.36
CA GLY A 74 -33.06 1.92 0.30
C GLY A 74 -32.86 3.45 0.24
N VAL A 75 -31.77 3.95 -0.33
CA VAL A 75 -31.60 5.40 -0.55
C VAL A 75 -32.56 5.89 -1.63
N ALA A 76 -33.41 6.86 -1.27
CA ALA A 76 -34.42 7.44 -2.14
C ALA A 76 -34.57 8.93 -1.87
N PRO A 77 -35.17 9.71 -2.77
CA PRO A 77 -35.57 11.10 -2.50
C PRO A 77 -36.43 11.21 -1.21
N GLY A 78 -36.16 12.23 -0.40
CA GLY A 78 -36.75 12.43 0.90
C GLY A 78 -36.04 11.78 2.08
N VAL A 79 -34.98 10.97 1.86
CA VAL A 79 -34.13 10.46 2.94
C VAL A 79 -33.44 11.63 3.64
N THR A 80 -33.56 11.73 4.96
CA THR A 80 -32.95 12.80 5.74
C THR A 80 -31.43 12.62 5.88
N ALA A 81 -30.69 13.71 5.71
CA ALA A 81 -29.26 13.75 5.89
C ALA A 81 -28.85 14.77 6.96
N LYS A 82 -27.92 14.41 7.84
CA LYS A 82 -27.36 15.27 8.88
C LYS A 82 -25.86 15.46 8.67
N ALA A 83 -25.38 16.71 8.73
CA ALA A 83 -23.96 17.00 8.63
C ALA A 83 -23.24 16.63 9.94
N THR A 84 -22.14 15.87 9.83
CA THR A 84 -21.24 15.62 10.95
C THR A 84 -20.25 16.77 11.17
N ASN A 85 -20.08 17.66 10.16
CA ASN A 85 -19.10 18.74 10.09
C ASN A 85 -17.67 18.25 10.34
N ALA A 86 -17.37 17.07 9.89
CA ALA A 86 -16.06 16.46 10.02
C ALA A 86 -15.80 15.45 8.88
N PRO A 87 -14.56 15.33 8.43
CA PRO A 87 -14.15 14.26 7.53
C PRO A 87 -14.22 12.89 8.22
N VAL A 88 -13.96 11.83 7.46
CA VAL A 88 -13.88 10.46 8.04
C VAL A 88 -12.86 10.43 9.17
N ARG A 89 -13.30 9.92 10.32
CA ARG A 89 -12.47 9.70 11.51
C ARG A 89 -12.50 8.23 11.87
N VAL A 90 -11.33 7.71 12.27
CA VAL A 90 -11.16 6.31 12.69
C VAL A 90 -10.48 6.24 14.05
N PRO A 91 -10.76 5.20 14.86
CA PRO A 91 -10.06 5.00 16.12
C PRO A 91 -8.59 4.68 15.82
N ILE A 92 -7.67 5.38 16.48
CA ILE A 92 -6.23 5.22 16.31
C ILE A 92 -5.57 5.10 17.70
N GLY A 93 -4.79 4.04 17.89
CA GLY A 93 -4.05 3.77 19.13
C GLY A 93 -3.29 2.46 19.06
N ASP A 94 -2.44 2.22 20.07
CA ASP A 94 -1.59 1.02 20.17
C ASP A 94 -2.43 -0.27 20.29
N GLN A 95 -3.67 -0.14 20.76
CA GLN A 95 -4.62 -1.25 20.92
C GLN A 95 -5.11 -1.83 19.58
N LEU A 96 -4.71 -1.22 18.46
CA LEU A 96 -4.92 -1.79 17.12
C LEU A 96 -3.93 -2.91 16.79
N LEU A 97 -2.81 -3.05 17.53
CA LEU A 97 -1.89 -4.17 17.31
C LEU A 97 -2.59 -5.51 17.50
N GLY A 98 -2.36 -6.42 16.57
CA GLY A 98 -3.00 -7.73 16.55
C GLY A 98 -4.45 -7.74 16.06
N ARG A 99 -4.97 -6.61 15.58
CA ARG A 99 -6.36 -6.46 15.15
C ARG A 99 -6.51 -6.37 13.63
N VAL A 100 -7.65 -6.83 13.17
CA VAL A 100 -8.13 -6.65 11.79
C VAL A 100 -9.34 -5.74 11.83
N ILE A 101 -9.28 -4.64 11.09
CA ILE A 101 -10.32 -3.61 11.04
C ILE A 101 -10.77 -3.35 9.59
N ASP A 102 -11.98 -2.83 9.44
CA ASP A 102 -12.45 -2.32 8.15
C ASP A 102 -11.84 -0.93 7.82
N ALA A 103 -12.18 -0.40 6.66
CA ALA A 103 -11.73 0.92 6.21
C ALA A 103 -12.19 2.08 7.11
N LEU A 104 -13.25 1.91 7.89
CA LEU A 104 -13.83 2.91 8.79
C LEU A 104 -13.38 2.71 10.25
N GLY A 105 -12.51 1.73 10.50
CA GLY A 105 -11.92 1.45 11.81
C GLY A 105 -12.75 0.53 12.70
N ASN A 106 -13.78 -0.14 12.17
CA ASN A 106 -14.54 -1.13 12.91
C ASN A 106 -13.78 -2.47 12.93
N PRO A 107 -13.74 -3.19 14.07
CA PRO A 107 -13.12 -4.51 14.13
C PRO A 107 -13.96 -5.54 13.35
N ILE A 108 -13.26 -6.42 12.61
CA ILE A 108 -13.87 -7.50 11.81
C ILE A 108 -13.22 -8.86 12.10
N ASP A 109 -12.49 -8.99 13.23
CA ASP A 109 -11.66 -10.12 13.61
C ASP A 109 -12.28 -11.00 14.72
N ASP A 110 -13.55 -10.82 15.02
CA ASP A 110 -14.30 -11.53 16.09
C ASP A 110 -13.65 -11.48 17.49
N LYS A 111 -12.64 -10.60 17.69
CA LYS A 111 -11.96 -10.40 18.98
C LYS A 111 -12.68 -9.40 19.90
N GLY A 112 -13.94 -9.09 19.58
CA GLY A 112 -14.76 -8.14 20.31
C GLY A 112 -14.45 -6.66 19.98
N PRO A 113 -15.19 -5.74 20.61
CA PRO A 113 -15.08 -4.31 20.32
C PRO A 113 -13.69 -3.76 20.67
N LEU A 114 -13.29 -2.73 19.94
CA LEU A 114 -12.09 -1.98 20.26
C LEU A 114 -12.29 -1.16 21.54
N PRO A 115 -11.27 -1.01 22.39
CA PRO A 115 -11.34 -0.08 23.51
C PRO A 115 -11.48 1.36 23.01
N THR A 116 -11.90 2.26 23.89
CA THR A 116 -12.02 3.69 23.56
C THR A 116 -10.65 4.26 23.20
N MET A 117 -10.55 4.80 21.99
CA MET A 117 -9.35 5.43 21.45
C MET A 117 -9.69 6.80 20.85
N PRO A 118 -8.68 7.68 20.68
CA PRO A 118 -8.87 8.93 19.96
C PRO A 118 -9.37 8.69 18.53
N LEU A 119 -10.37 9.43 18.11
CA LEU A 119 -10.85 9.44 16.73
C LEU A 119 -10.05 10.48 15.93
N LEU A 120 -9.20 10.03 15.04
CA LEU A 120 -8.37 10.88 14.20
C LEU A 120 -8.84 10.84 12.74
N THR A 121 -8.68 11.96 12.05
CA THR A 121 -9.00 12.05 10.62
C THR A 121 -8.04 11.17 9.82
N THR A 122 -8.56 10.52 8.80
CA THR A 122 -7.74 9.68 7.89
C THR A 122 -6.94 10.51 6.90
N THR A 123 -7.35 11.75 6.64
CA THR A 123 -6.56 12.72 5.89
C THR A 123 -5.48 13.33 6.79
N ASN A 124 -4.23 13.33 6.32
CA ASN A 124 -3.11 13.96 7.03
C ASN A 124 -2.11 14.52 6.00
N GLN A 125 -1.28 15.44 6.43
CA GLN A 125 -0.22 15.99 5.61
C GLN A 125 1.05 15.14 5.70
N ALA A 126 1.76 15.04 4.58
CA ALA A 126 3.09 14.44 4.57
C ALA A 126 4.05 15.24 5.47
N PRO A 127 5.05 14.59 6.09
CA PRO A 127 6.11 15.31 6.79
C PRO A 127 6.78 16.35 5.90
N SER A 128 7.14 17.52 6.47
CA SER A 128 7.83 18.57 5.71
C SER A 128 9.12 18.01 5.08
N PRO A 129 9.43 18.34 3.82
CA PRO A 129 10.64 17.84 3.17
C PRO A 129 11.93 18.14 3.95
N LEU A 130 11.99 19.27 4.65
CA LEU A 130 13.16 19.69 5.43
C LEU A 130 13.25 19.03 6.83
N SER A 131 12.16 18.43 7.32
CA SER A 131 12.15 17.68 8.58
C SER A 131 12.44 16.19 8.40
N ARG A 132 12.51 15.70 7.15
CA ARG A 132 12.80 14.30 6.86
C ARG A 132 14.28 13.98 7.12
N GLN A 133 14.54 12.86 7.77
CA GLN A 133 15.87 12.31 7.91
C GLN A 133 16.33 11.65 6.59
N ARG A 134 17.63 11.58 6.37
CA ARG A 134 18.19 10.82 5.23
C ARG A 134 18.03 9.33 5.47
N ILE A 135 17.77 8.58 4.41
CA ILE A 135 17.73 7.11 4.45
C ILE A 135 19.18 6.61 4.45
N THR A 136 19.63 6.08 5.59
CA THR A 136 21.03 5.62 5.79
C THR A 136 21.12 4.24 6.41
N GLN A 137 20.00 3.64 6.82
CA GLN A 137 19.94 2.33 7.45
C GLN A 137 19.15 1.37 6.59
N GLN A 138 19.66 0.16 6.42
CA GLN A 138 18.95 -0.91 5.73
C GLN A 138 17.83 -1.45 6.61
N LEU A 139 16.66 -1.68 6.00
CA LEU A 139 15.59 -2.47 6.58
C LEU A 139 15.80 -3.92 6.14
N HIS A 140 16.07 -4.80 7.08
CA HIS A 140 16.06 -6.24 6.81
C HIS A 140 14.63 -6.73 6.65
N VAL A 141 14.34 -7.47 5.57
CA VAL A 141 13.02 -8.01 5.27
C VAL A 141 13.00 -9.54 5.18
N GLY A 142 14.13 -10.19 5.41
CA GLY A 142 14.27 -11.65 5.46
C GLY A 142 14.12 -12.35 4.12
N VAL A 143 14.25 -11.61 3.02
CA VAL A 143 14.27 -12.14 1.65
C VAL A 143 15.64 -11.91 1.05
N ARG A 144 16.43 -12.97 0.89
CA ARG A 144 17.85 -12.93 0.50
C ARG A 144 18.10 -12.08 -0.75
N ALA A 145 17.33 -12.28 -1.80
CA ALA A 145 17.44 -11.53 -3.04
C ALA A 145 17.21 -10.02 -2.84
N ILE A 146 16.27 -9.64 -1.97
CA ILE A 146 15.97 -8.24 -1.64
C ILE A 146 17.09 -7.68 -0.76
N ASP A 147 17.40 -8.35 0.35
CA ASP A 147 18.34 -7.87 1.34
C ASP A 147 19.77 -7.67 0.79
N THR A 148 20.11 -8.34 -0.33
CA THR A 148 21.45 -8.27 -0.93
C THR A 148 21.51 -7.52 -2.26
N LEU A 149 20.53 -7.71 -3.15
CA LEU A 149 20.59 -7.19 -4.53
C LEU A 149 19.67 -5.99 -4.76
N ILE A 150 18.66 -5.82 -3.92
CA ILE A 150 17.69 -4.73 -3.98
C ILE A 150 17.46 -4.17 -2.55
N PRO A 151 18.53 -3.82 -1.81
CA PRO A 151 18.40 -3.48 -0.39
C PRO A 151 17.45 -2.32 -0.17
N ILE A 152 16.53 -2.51 0.78
CA ILE A 152 15.51 -1.53 1.16
C ILE A 152 16.03 -0.71 2.33
N GLY A 153 15.87 0.61 2.27
CA GLY A 153 16.20 1.50 3.38
C GLY A 153 15.01 1.80 4.28
N ARG A 154 15.24 2.02 5.56
CA ARG A 154 14.21 2.48 6.52
C ARG A 154 13.65 3.82 6.09
N GLY A 155 12.34 3.88 5.85
CA GLY A 155 11.67 5.05 5.31
C GLY A 155 11.69 5.15 3.77
N GLN A 156 12.14 4.14 3.04
CA GLN A 156 12.05 4.08 1.59
C GLN A 156 10.61 3.75 1.16
N ARG A 157 10.23 4.26 -0.01
CA ARG A 157 8.99 3.90 -0.71
C ARG A 157 9.35 3.05 -1.92
N ILE A 158 8.92 1.79 -1.94
CA ILE A 158 9.25 0.85 -3.00
C ILE A 158 8.00 0.17 -3.54
N GLY A 159 7.96 -0.09 -4.84
CA GLY A 159 6.86 -0.80 -5.51
C GLY A 159 7.15 -2.28 -5.68
N ILE A 160 6.13 -3.14 -5.54
CA ILE A 160 6.17 -4.52 -6.03
C ILE A 160 5.27 -4.59 -7.25
N PHE A 161 5.89 -4.79 -8.42
CA PHE A 161 5.20 -4.85 -9.71
C PHE A 161 5.01 -6.31 -10.08
N ALA A 162 3.76 -6.74 -10.19
CA ALA A 162 3.44 -8.15 -10.35
C ALA A 162 2.21 -8.38 -11.22
N GLY A 163 2.25 -9.37 -12.08
CA GLY A 163 1.07 -9.95 -12.70
C GLY A 163 0.28 -10.84 -11.72
N SER A 164 -0.80 -11.44 -12.18
CA SER A 164 -1.58 -12.38 -11.35
C SER A 164 -0.86 -13.71 -11.18
N GLY A 165 -0.87 -14.27 -9.96
CA GLY A 165 -0.41 -15.63 -9.70
C GLY A 165 1.11 -15.84 -9.67
N VAL A 166 1.92 -14.78 -9.60
CA VAL A 166 3.39 -14.86 -9.59
C VAL A 166 4.00 -14.92 -8.18
N GLY A 167 3.19 -15.07 -7.13
CA GLY A 167 3.68 -15.19 -5.74
C GLY A 167 3.79 -13.87 -4.98
N LYS A 168 3.06 -12.80 -5.40
CA LYS A 168 3.03 -11.49 -4.74
C LYS A 168 2.68 -11.59 -3.24
N SER A 169 1.56 -12.20 -2.89
CA SER A 169 1.07 -12.31 -1.50
C SER A 169 2.05 -13.10 -0.64
N THR A 170 2.61 -14.18 -1.17
CA THR A 170 3.65 -14.97 -0.50
C THR A 170 4.91 -14.14 -0.22
N LEU A 171 5.37 -13.33 -1.18
CA LEU A 171 6.52 -12.45 -0.96
C LEU A 171 6.22 -11.40 0.11
N MET A 172 5.03 -10.78 0.07
CA MET A 172 4.61 -9.81 1.09
C MET A 172 4.58 -10.44 2.48
N SER A 173 4.06 -11.66 2.62
CA SER A 173 4.00 -12.35 3.90
C SER A 173 5.38 -12.71 4.44
N MET A 174 6.30 -13.16 3.58
CA MET A 174 7.71 -13.37 3.97
C MET A 174 8.32 -12.08 4.52
N MET A 175 8.13 -10.95 3.84
CA MET A 175 8.64 -9.65 4.28
C MET A 175 7.96 -9.20 5.59
N ALA A 176 6.65 -9.34 5.73
CA ALA A 176 5.91 -8.91 6.91
C ALA A 176 6.30 -9.69 8.17
N ARG A 177 6.48 -11.02 8.05
CA ARG A 177 6.89 -11.86 9.19
C ARG A 177 8.34 -11.63 9.61
N ASN A 178 9.23 -11.46 8.64
CA ASN A 178 10.67 -11.52 8.85
C ASN A 178 11.32 -10.14 8.99
N THR A 179 10.54 -9.06 8.83
CA THR A 179 11.08 -7.70 8.90
C THR A 179 11.63 -7.34 10.27
N SER A 180 12.69 -6.54 10.26
CA SER A 180 13.25 -5.87 11.45
C SER A 180 12.51 -4.57 11.82
N ALA A 181 11.37 -4.26 11.18
CA ALA A 181 10.50 -3.17 11.59
C ALA A 181 9.78 -3.49 12.91
N ASP A 182 9.53 -2.45 13.72
CA ASP A 182 8.85 -2.57 15.01
C ASP A 182 7.38 -2.94 14.84
N VAL A 183 6.72 -2.34 13.84
CA VAL A 183 5.29 -2.52 13.55
C VAL A 183 5.08 -2.74 12.06
N VAL A 184 4.14 -3.62 11.72
CA VAL A 184 3.68 -3.83 10.35
C VAL A 184 2.24 -3.34 10.22
N VAL A 185 1.96 -2.56 9.20
CA VAL A 185 0.60 -2.16 8.84
C VAL A 185 0.29 -2.65 7.45
N VAL A 186 -0.83 -3.35 7.27
CA VAL A 186 -1.24 -3.90 5.98
C VAL A 186 -2.59 -3.33 5.59
N GLY A 187 -2.66 -2.62 4.48
CA GLY A 187 -3.89 -2.20 3.83
C GLY A 187 -4.23 -3.12 2.66
N LEU A 188 -5.22 -3.99 2.82
CA LEU A 188 -5.75 -4.86 1.77
C LEU A 188 -6.91 -4.16 1.08
N VAL A 189 -6.65 -3.64 -0.13
CA VAL A 189 -7.59 -2.77 -0.85
C VAL A 189 -8.10 -3.45 -2.11
N GLY A 190 -9.37 -3.80 -2.12
CA GLY A 190 -10.04 -4.42 -3.26
C GLY A 190 -9.64 -5.88 -3.49
N GLU A 191 -9.07 -6.56 -2.51
CA GLU A 191 -8.76 -7.98 -2.57
C GLU A 191 -10.02 -8.83 -2.34
N ARG A 192 -9.98 -10.09 -2.75
CA ARG A 192 -11.11 -11.01 -2.55
C ARG A 192 -11.16 -11.47 -1.10
N GLY A 193 -12.37 -11.61 -0.54
CA GLY A 193 -12.55 -12.04 0.86
C GLY A 193 -11.80 -13.33 1.19
N ARG A 194 -11.76 -14.33 0.28
CA ARG A 194 -10.98 -15.56 0.45
C ARG A 194 -9.47 -15.29 0.56
N GLU A 195 -8.94 -14.38 -0.26
CA GLU A 195 -7.50 -14.05 -0.25
C GLU A 195 -7.10 -13.28 1.01
N VAL A 196 -8.03 -12.45 1.53
CA VAL A 196 -7.86 -11.75 2.82
C VAL A 196 -7.71 -12.74 3.97
N LEU A 197 -8.61 -13.73 4.06
CA LEU A 197 -8.57 -14.75 5.12
C LEU A 197 -7.29 -15.58 5.02
N GLU A 198 -6.95 -16.04 3.82
CA GLU A 198 -5.74 -16.82 3.55
C GLU A 198 -4.47 -16.06 3.96
N PHE A 199 -4.40 -14.75 3.63
CA PHE A 199 -3.29 -13.90 4.03
C PHE A 199 -3.15 -13.77 5.54
N ILE A 200 -4.27 -13.57 6.27
CA ILE A 200 -4.25 -13.38 7.72
C ILE A 200 -3.88 -14.69 8.45
N GLU A 201 -4.52 -15.80 8.08
CA GLU A 201 -4.38 -17.07 8.80
C GLU A 201 -3.12 -17.85 8.42
N ASN A 202 -2.84 -17.97 7.11
CA ASN A 202 -1.76 -18.81 6.60
C ASN A 202 -0.49 -18.02 6.32
N ASP A 203 -0.63 -16.88 5.68
CA ASP A 203 0.52 -16.11 5.22
C ASP A 203 1.16 -15.31 6.36
N LEU A 204 0.37 -14.50 7.07
CA LEU A 204 0.86 -13.69 8.20
C LEU A 204 1.00 -14.52 9.47
N GLY A 205 0.00 -15.33 9.73
CA GLY A 205 -0.08 -16.20 10.91
C GLY A 205 -0.23 -15.43 12.23
N PRO A 206 -0.36 -16.15 13.36
CA PRO A 206 -0.58 -15.51 14.68
C PRO A 206 0.60 -14.62 15.12
N GLU A 207 1.84 -15.06 14.88
CA GLU A 207 3.04 -14.31 15.28
C GLU A 207 3.21 -13.02 14.46
N GLY A 208 2.99 -13.11 13.13
CA GLY A 208 3.04 -11.95 12.26
C GLY A 208 1.91 -10.97 12.56
N LEU A 209 0.69 -11.47 12.82
CA LEU A 209 -0.45 -10.64 13.19
C LEU A 209 -0.22 -9.90 14.51
N ALA A 210 0.43 -10.53 15.51
CA ALA A 210 0.63 -9.93 16.83
C ALA A 210 1.38 -8.57 16.77
N LYS A 211 2.29 -8.38 15.79
CA LYS A 211 3.01 -7.12 15.55
C LYS A 211 2.41 -6.29 14.41
N SER A 212 1.21 -6.65 13.95
CA SER A 212 0.59 -6.04 12.78
C SER A 212 -0.75 -5.41 13.08
N VAL A 213 -1.14 -4.46 12.23
CA VAL A 213 -2.52 -3.98 12.07
C VAL A 213 -2.95 -4.22 10.63
N VAL A 214 -4.08 -4.89 10.44
CA VAL A 214 -4.60 -5.17 9.09
C VAL A 214 -5.86 -4.35 8.86
N VAL A 215 -5.89 -3.56 7.79
CA VAL A 215 -7.04 -2.76 7.34
C VAL A 215 -7.58 -3.35 6.05
N VAL A 216 -8.85 -3.69 6.02
CA VAL A 216 -9.45 -4.44 4.92
C VAL A 216 -10.59 -3.66 4.27
N ALA A 217 -10.58 -3.62 2.93
CA ALA A 217 -11.74 -3.33 2.10
C ALA A 217 -11.74 -4.27 0.90
N THR A 218 -12.67 -5.22 0.87
CA THR A 218 -12.77 -6.23 -0.19
C THR A 218 -13.27 -5.64 -1.52
N SER A 219 -13.13 -6.39 -2.60
CA SER A 219 -13.45 -5.93 -3.97
C SER A 219 -14.93 -5.61 -4.21
N ASP A 220 -15.82 -6.15 -3.40
CA ASP A 220 -17.28 -5.91 -3.41
C ASP A 220 -17.68 -4.61 -2.70
N MET A 221 -16.78 -4.03 -1.88
CA MET A 221 -17.06 -2.79 -1.16
C MET A 221 -17.14 -1.57 -2.10
N PRO A 222 -17.96 -0.56 -1.76
CA PRO A 222 -18.07 0.69 -2.51
C PRO A 222 -16.71 1.37 -2.74
N PRO A 223 -16.54 2.12 -3.85
CA PRO A 223 -15.26 2.74 -4.19
C PRO A 223 -14.71 3.66 -3.09
N MET A 224 -15.59 4.43 -2.44
CA MET A 224 -15.16 5.31 -1.33
C MET A 224 -14.60 4.53 -0.13
N VAL A 225 -15.16 3.36 0.17
CA VAL A 225 -14.64 2.48 1.25
C VAL A 225 -13.27 1.92 0.87
N ARG A 226 -13.09 1.51 -0.39
CA ARG A 226 -11.78 1.04 -0.90
C ARG A 226 -10.71 2.14 -0.85
N LEU A 227 -11.05 3.38 -1.21
CA LEU A 227 -10.16 4.54 -1.06
C LEU A 227 -9.81 4.80 0.40
N GLN A 228 -10.81 4.70 1.26
CA GLN A 228 -10.65 4.96 2.67
C GLN A 228 -9.72 3.96 3.34
N ALA A 229 -9.71 2.69 2.92
CA ALA A 229 -8.82 1.66 3.47
C ALA A 229 -7.33 2.01 3.33
N ALA A 230 -6.90 2.50 2.16
CA ALA A 230 -5.52 2.95 1.96
C ALA A 230 -5.16 4.15 2.87
N SER A 231 -6.10 5.09 3.02
CA SER A 231 -5.94 6.27 3.88
C SER A 231 -5.89 5.89 5.36
N THR A 232 -6.75 4.96 5.80
CA THR A 232 -6.80 4.45 7.16
C THR A 232 -5.53 3.69 7.52
N ALA A 233 -5.07 2.76 6.66
CA ALA A 233 -3.82 2.04 6.88
C ALA A 233 -2.63 3.00 6.98
N THR A 234 -2.55 3.99 6.10
CA THR A 234 -1.51 5.01 6.16
C THR A 234 -1.60 5.82 7.47
N ARG A 235 -2.82 6.17 7.92
CA ARG A 235 -3.01 6.92 9.17
C ARG A 235 -2.62 6.12 10.41
N VAL A 236 -2.89 4.81 10.42
CA VAL A 236 -2.41 3.89 11.46
C VAL A 236 -0.87 3.84 11.47
N ALA A 237 -0.24 3.72 10.31
CA ALA A 237 1.22 3.73 10.21
C ALA A 237 1.84 5.05 10.70
N GLU A 238 1.20 6.19 10.41
CA GLU A 238 1.63 7.50 10.91
C GLU A 238 1.60 7.59 12.43
N HIS A 239 0.61 6.99 13.09
CA HIS A 239 0.53 6.97 14.55
C HIS A 239 1.76 6.33 15.18
N PHE A 240 2.16 5.16 14.70
CA PHE A 240 3.34 4.47 15.23
C PHE A 240 4.65 5.18 14.85
N ARG A 241 4.77 5.72 13.63
CA ARG A 241 5.90 6.56 13.24
C ARG A 241 6.07 7.76 14.17
N ASP A 242 4.97 8.43 14.51
CA ASP A 242 4.99 9.64 15.35
C ASP A 242 5.38 9.34 16.80
N GLN A 243 5.38 8.06 17.20
CA GLN A 243 5.95 7.55 18.47
C GLN A 243 7.44 7.22 18.36
N GLY A 244 8.07 7.41 17.19
CA GLY A 244 9.48 7.13 16.96
C GLY A 244 9.78 5.70 16.51
N LEU A 245 8.77 4.93 16.14
CA LEU A 245 8.92 3.54 15.67
C LEU A 245 9.24 3.46 14.18
N ASP A 246 9.88 2.36 13.80
CA ASP A 246 10.07 1.97 12.41
C ASP A 246 8.89 1.12 11.95
N VAL A 247 8.11 1.65 11.03
CA VAL A 247 6.89 1.02 10.53
C VAL A 247 7.10 0.49 9.12
N LEU A 248 6.69 -0.75 8.86
CA LEU A 248 6.56 -1.31 7.51
C LEU A 248 5.09 -1.25 7.10
N LEU A 249 4.79 -0.42 6.11
CA LEU A 249 3.45 -0.25 5.57
C LEU A 249 3.32 -0.97 4.23
N PHE A 250 2.38 -1.88 4.12
CA PHE A 250 1.94 -2.47 2.86
C PHE A 250 0.61 -1.86 2.40
N ILE A 251 0.50 -1.48 1.13
CA ILE A 251 -0.78 -1.18 0.46
C ILE A 251 -0.94 -2.12 -0.73
N ASP A 252 -1.81 -3.08 -0.58
CA ASP A 252 -2.15 -4.07 -1.61
C ASP A 252 -3.61 -3.88 -2.07
N SER A 253 -3.85 -3.19 -3.17
CA SER A 253 -2.89 -2.63 -4.11
C SER A 253 -3.18 -1.15 -4.44
N ILE A 254 -2.15 -0.43 -4.86
CA ILE A 254 -2.33 0.92 -5.43
C ILE A 254 -3.22 0.88 -6.67
N THR A 255 -3.07 -0.13 -7.52
CA THR A 255 -3.90 -0.28 -8.73
C THR A 255 -5.39 -0.32 -8.38
N ARG A 256 -5.77 -1.04 -7.33
CA ARG A 256 -7.15 -1.10 -6.83
C ARG A 256 -7.59 0.24 -6.23
N THR A 257 -6.70 0.92 -5.49
CA THR A 257 -6.95 2.26 -4.97
C THR A 257 -7.20 3.25 -6.09
N MET A 258 -6.38 3.25 -7.14
CA MET A 258 -6.57 4.12 -8.30
C MET A 258 -7.83 3.76 -9.10
N THR A 259 -8.18 2.48 -9.20
CA THR A 259 -9.44 2.04 -9.83
C THR A 259 -10.63 2.57 -9.05
N ALA A 260 -10.60 2.52 -7.72
CA ALA A 260 -11.65 3.10 -6.89
C ALA A 260 -11.76 4.62 -7.09
N GLN A 261 -10.63 5.34 -7.16
CA GLN A 261 -10.62 6.77 -7.47
C GLN A 261 -11.14 7.07 -8.88
N ARG A 262 -10.87 6.19 -9.85
CA ARG A 262 -11.44 6.30 -11.20
C ARG A 262 -12.96 6.23 -11.16
N GLU A 263 -13.52 5.26 -10.44
CA GLU A 263 -14.97 5.11 -10.28
C GLU A 263 -15.59 6.35 -9.63
N VAL A 264 -14.96 6.89 -8.59
CA VAL A 264 -15.37 8.12 -7.89
C VAL A 264 -15.31 9.33 -8.81
N GLY A 265 -14.19 9.57 -9.47
CA GLY A 265 -14.00 10.75 -10.32
C GLY A 265 -14.95 10.74 -11.53
N LEU A 266 -15.10 9.61 -12.22
CA LEU A 266 -16.04 9.49 -13.34
C LEU A 266 -17.49 9.70 -12.88
N SER A 267 -17.88 9.16 -11.73
CA SER A 267 -19.23 9.37 -11.17
C SER A 267 -19.45 10.82 -10.71
N ALA A 268 -18.40 11.52 -10.32
CA ALA A 268 -18.44 12.96 -10.01
C ALA A 268 -18.43 13.85 -11.26
N GLY A 269 -18.34 13.27 -12.47
CA GLY A 269 -18.37 13.99 -13.74
C GLY A 269 -17.01 14.45 -14.26
N GLU A 270 -15.90 13.94 -13.68
CA GLU A 270 -14.57 14.21 -14.24
C GLU A 270 -14.41 13.54 -15.62
N PRO A 271 -13.78 14.21 -16.59
CA PRO A 271 -13.51 13.62 -17.88
C PRO A 271 -12.48 12.49 -17.77
N PRO A 272 -12.66 11.38 -18.52
CA PRO A 272 -11.65 10.33 -18.61
C PRO A 272 -10.40 10.83 -19.33
N ALA A 273 -9.21 10.43 -18.82
CA ALA A 273 -7.92 10.68 -19.44
C ALA A 273 -7.22 9.36 -19.81
N ALA A 274 -5.95 9.16 -19.47
CA ALA A 274 -5.18 7.96 -19.85
C ALA A 274 -5.83 6.66 -19.34
N ARG A 275 -6.14 5.73 -20.23
CA ARG A 275 -6.86 4.46 -19.94
C ARG A 275 -8.10 4.66 -19.05
N ALA A 276 -8.87 5.72 -19.34
CA ALA A 276 -10.08 6.12 -18.60
C ALA A 276 -9.87 6.51 -17.13
N TYR A 277 -8.64 6.71 -16.67
CA TYR A 277 -8.40 7.30 -15.35
C TYR A 277 -8.58 8.83 -15.42
N PRO A 278 -9.40 9.43 -14.53
CA PRO A 278 -9.52 10.87 -14.47
C PRO A 278 -8.28 11.51 -13.85
N PRO A 279 -8.06 12.83 -14.03
CA PRO A 279 -6.93 13.55 -13.45
C PRO A 279 -6.79 13.41 -11.94
N SER A 280 -7.91 13.32 -11.22
CA SER A 280 -7.91 13.13 -9.75
C SER A 280 -7.23 11.84 -9.29
N ALA A 281 -7.28 10.77 -10.09
CA ALA A 281 -6.63 9.50 -9.77
C ALA A 281 -5.10 9.66 -9.74
N PHE A 282 -4.53 10.36 -10.71
CA PHE A 282 -3.09 10.64 -10.74
C PHE A 282 -2.68 11.67 -9.69
N ALA A 283 -3.52 12.67 -9.40
CA ALA A 283 -3.26 13.68 -8.36
C ALA A 283 -3.30 13.09 -6.93
N MET A 284 -4.11 12.06 -6.70
CA MET A 284 -4.21 11.36 -5.41
C MET A 284 -2.92 10.59 -5.07
N LEU A 285 -2.32 9.94 -6.07
CA LEU A 285 -1.22 9.00 -5.86
C LEU A 285 -0.01 9.61 -5.13
N PRO A 286 0.59 10.75 -5.57
CA PRO A 286 1.69 11.35 -4.84
C PRO A 286 1.27 11.81 -3.44
N ARG A 287 0.04 12.29 -3.26
CA ARG A 287 -0.46 12.70 -1.93
C ARG A 287 -0.51 11.54 -0.94
N LEU A 288 -0.90 10.34 -1.39
CA LEU A 288 -0.91 9.14 -0.56
C LEU A 288 0.51 8.65 -0.27
N LEU A 289 1.34 8.54 -1.31
CA LEU A 289 2.69 7.95 -1.20
C LEU A 289 3.65 8.84 -0.41
N GLU A 290 3.54 10.16 -0.50
CA GLU A 290 4.39 11.11 0.24
C GLU A 290 4.13 11.11 1.76
N ARG A 291 3.03 10.54 2.24
CA ARG A 291 2.76 10.39 3.68
C ARG A 291 3.69 9.37 4.34
N ALA A 292 4.17 8.38 3.59
CA ALA A 292 5.24 7.49 4.02
C ALA A 292 6.61 8.17 3.92
N GLY A 293 7.63 7.50 4.42
CA GLY A 293 9.01 7.98 4.44
C GLY A 293 9.52 8.25 5.85
N THR A 294 10.68 8.89 5.89
CA THR A 294 11.29 9.34 7.17
C THR A 294 10.57 10.57 7.71
N SER A 295 10.57 10.71 9.03
CA SER A 295 10.17 11.93 9.75
C SER A 295 11.30 12.42 10.65
N SER A 296 11.02 13.34 11.56
CA SER A 296 11.99 13.80 12.57
C SER A 296 12.21 12.78 13.71
N VAL A 297 11.31 11.80 13.89
CA VAL A 297 11.33 10.88 15.03
C VAL A 297 11.33 9.40 14.61
N GLY A 298 10.51 8.98 13.67
CA GLY A 298 10.37 7.59 13.21
C GLY A 298 10.29 7.49 11.71
N THR A 299 10.05 6.27 11.21
CA THR A 299 10.00 6.01 9.75
C THR A 299 8.78 5.18 9.35
N ILE A 300 8.30 5.41 8.12
CA ILE A 300 7.38 4.49 7.43
C ILE A 300 8.06 4.03 6.15
N THR A 301 8.50 2.77 6.13
CA THR A 301 8.90 2.12 4.88
C THR A 301 7.66 1.64 4.17
N GLY A 302 7.36 2.23 3.00
CA GLY A 302 6.16 1.91 2.24
C GLY A 302 6.43 0.90 1.15
N ILE A 303 5.72 -0.24 1.19
CA ILE A 303 5.68 -1.25 0.13
C ILE A 303 4.32 -1.16 -0.57
N TYR A 304 4.37 -0.80 -1.84
CA TYR A 304 3.17 -0.54 -2.62
C TYR A 304 3.07 -1.54 -3.77
N THR A 305 2.05 -2.40 -3.75
CA THR A 305 1.88 -3.34 -4.86
C THR A 305 1.18 -2.68 -6.03
N VAL A 306 1.69 -2.94 -7.21
CA VAL A 306 1.15 -2.47 -8.49
C VAL A 306 0.86 -3.68 -9.35
N PHE A 307 -0.40 -3.89 -9.69
CA PHE A 307 -0.78 -4.94 -10.61
C PHE A 307 -0.51 -4.49 -12.05
N ILE A 308 0.26 -5.29 -12.77
CA ILE A 308 0.58 -5.09 -14.19
C ILE A 308 -0.16 -6.14 -15.03
N GLU A 309 -1.09 -5.68 -15.85
CA GLU A 309 -1.83 -6.56 -16.75
C GLU A 309 -0.95 -6.95 -17.95
N GLY A 310 -0.86 -8.25 -18.22
CA GLY A 310 -0.03 -8.74 -19.33
C GLY A 310 1.46 -8.45 -19.20
N ASP A 311 1.95 -8.25 -17.96
CA ASP A 311 3.34 -7.90 -17.65
C ASP A 311 3.80 -6.56 -18.30
N ASP A 312 2.83 -5.67 -18.63
CA ASP A 312 3.05 -4.36 -19.27
C ASP A 312 3.46 -3.30 -18.23
N LEU A 313 4.76 -3.07 -18.10
CA LEU A 313 5.32 -2.00 -17.26
C LEU A 313 5.04 -0.58 -17.79
N GLN A 314 4.49 -0.42 -19.00
CA GLN A 314 4.11 0.88 -19.58
C GLN A 314 2.66 1.27 -19.24
N ASP A 315 1.97 0.49 -18.40
CA ASP A 315 0.68 0.87 -17.86
C ASP A 315 0.77 2.24 -17.16
N PRO A 316 -0.15 3.20 -17.39
CA PRO A 316 -0.09 4.53 -16.81
C PRO A 316 -0.03 4.55 -15.28
N VAL A 317 -0.66 3.58 -14.60
CA VAL A 317 -0.58 3.45 -13.13
C VAL A 317 0.82 3.01 -12.72
N ALA A 318 1.37 2.00 -13.43
CA ALA A 318 2.71 1.50 -13.19
C ALA A 318 3.78 2.58 -13.44
N ASP A 319 3.66 3.33 -14.52
CA ASP A 319 4.60 4.40 -14.85
C ASP A 319 4.51 5.56 -13.85
N SER A 320 3.30 5.99 -13.49
CA SER A 320 3.08 7.02 -12.47
C SER A 320 3.65 6.58 -11.11
N ALA A 321 3.41 5.34 -10.68
CA ALA A 321 3.97 4.82 -9.44
C ALA A 321 5.51 4.80 -9.47
N ARG A 322 6.15 4.32 -10.56
CA ARG A 322 7.61 4.29 -10.69
C ARG A 322 8.26 5.68 -10.65
N SER A 323 7.56 6.70 -11.14
CA SER A 323 8.08 8.07 -11.13
C SER A 323 8.17 8.67 -9.71
N ILE A 324 7.30 8.22 -8.79
CA ILE A 324 7.19 8.74 -7.43
C ILE A 324 8.02 7.89 -6.44
N LEU A 325 8.10 6.58 -6.67
CA LEU A 325 8.73 5.63 -5.75
C LEU A 325 10.27 5.68 -5.83
N ASP A 326 10.92 5.33 -4.73
CA ASP A 326 12.39 5.31 -4.58
C ASP A 326 13.02 3.98 -5.08
N GLY A 327 12.25 3.14 -5.74
CA GLY A 327 12.66 1.86 -6.31
C GLY A 327 11.49 0.94 -6.59
N HIS A 328 11.78 -0.22 -7.19
CA HIS A 328 10.77 -1.22 -7.49
C HIS A 328 11.36 -2.62 -7.55
N ILE A 329 10.53 -3.60 -7.22
CA ILE A 329 10.77 -5.03 -7.32
C ILE A 329 9.80 -5.56 -8.37
N VAL A 330 10.31 -6.22 -9.39
CA VAL A 330 9.51 -6.85 -10.45
C VAL A 330 9.42 -8.33 -10.19
N LEU A 331 8.20 -8.86 -10.18
CA LEU A 331 7.97 -10.31 -10.17
C LEU A 331 7.73 -10.80 -11.59
N ASP A 332 8.47 -11.83 -11.96
CA ASP A 332 8.52 -12.36 -13.31
C ASP A 332 7.71 -13.66 -13.42
N ARG A 333 6.89 -13.76 -14.47
CA ARG A 333 6.02 -14.92 -14.73
C ARG A 333 6.81 -16.14 -15.20
N GLU A 334 7.89 -15.96 -15.98
CA GLU A 334 8.70 -17.07 -16.45
C GLU A 334 9.42 -17.75 -15.28
N LEU A 335 9.94 -16.96 -14.34
CA LEU A 335 10.53 -17.47 -13.10
C LEU A 335 9.48 -18.24 -12.28
N ALA A 336 8.26 -17.71 -12.12
CA ALA A 336 7.19 -18.40 -11.40
C ALA A 336 6.81 -19.72 -12.09
N THR A 337 6.68 -19.72 -13.42
CA THR A 337 6.38 -20.94 -14.22
C THR A 337 7.51 -21.97 -14.12
N ALA A 338 8.78 -21.51 -14.01
CA ALA A 338 9.92 -22.36 -13.78
C ALA A 338 10.08 -22.83 -12.31
N ASN A 339 9.07 -22.60 -11.47
CA ASN A 339 9.09 -22.90 -10.03
C ASN A 339 10.29 -22.29 -9.30
N HIS A 340 10.67 -21.07 -9.71
CA HIS A 340 11.71 -20.28 -9.07
C HIS A 340 11.06 -19.23 -8.14
N TYR A 341 11.05 -19.51 -6.85
CA TYR A 341 10.44 -18.63 -5.85
C TYR A 341 11.45 -18.18 -4.78
N PRO A 342 11.36 -16.90 -4.35
CA PRO A 342 10.49 -15.85 -4.90
C PRO A 342 10.83 -15.51 -6.36
N ALA A 343 9.80 -15.22 -7.17
CA ALA A 343 9.95 -15.01 -8.61
C ALA A 343 10.44 -13.58 -8.94
N ILE A 344 11.51 -13.12 -8.29
CA ILE A 344 12.03 -11.76 -8.41
C ILE A 344 12.93 -11.64 -9.65
N ASP A 345 12.56 -10.82 -10.63
CA ASP A 345 13.49 -10.39 -11.68
C ASP A 345 14.48 -9.36 -11.10
N VAL A 346 15.64 -9.87 -10.71
CA VAL A 346 16.71 -9.05 -10.12
C VAL A 346 17.25 -8.00 -11.10
N LEU A 347 17.22 -8.27 -12.41
CA LEU A 347 17.70 -7.35 -13.44
C LEU A 347 16.68 -6.24 -13.73
N GLY A 348 15.39 -6.57 -13.65
CA GLY A 348 14.29 -5.61 -13.79
C GLY A 348 14.02 -4.80 -12.53
N SER A 349 14.69 -5.12 -11.40
CA SER A 349 14.44 -4.50 -10.10
C SER A 349 15.54 -3.52 -9.70
N VAL A 350 15.15 -2.43 -9.01
CA VAL A 350 16.08 -1.39 -8.58
C VAL A 350 15.70 -0.81 -7.21
N SER A 351 16.72 -0.53 -6.39
CA SER A 351 16.61 0.32 -5.20
C SER A 351 17.51 1.54 -5.39
N ARG A 352 16.92 2.73 -5.41
CA ARG A 352 17.67 3.99 -5.58
C ARG A 352 18.48 4.36 -4.35
N VAL A 353 18.13 3.82 -3.17
CA VAL A 353 18.83 4.09 -1.92
C VAL A 353 19.92 3.08 -1.61
N ALA A 354 20.05 2.01 -2.39
CA ALA A 354 21.04 0.95 -2.17
C ALA A 354 22.47 1.47 -1.83
N PRO A 355 23.01 2.49 -2.52
CA PRO A 355 24.34 3.00 -2.21
C PRO A 355 24.49 3.66 -0.83
N HIS A 356 23.37 4.02 -0.19
CA HIS A 356 23.36 4.72 1.09
C HIS A 356 23.08 3.81 2.28
N VAL A 357 22.60 2.58 2.03
CA VAL A 357 22.08 1.68 3.09
C VAL A 357 22.85 0.36 3.19
N THR A 358 23.77 0.07 2.24
CA THR A 358 24.57 -1.15 2.29
C THR A 358 26.07 -0.87 2.07
N THR A 359 26.92 -1.85 2.33
CA THR A 359 28.37 -1.72 2.21
C THR A 359 28.82 -1.74 0.76
N LYS A 360 30.01 -1.15 0.50
CA LYS A 360 30.60 -1.13 -0.84
C LYS A 360 30.87 -2.54 -1.39
N ASP A 361 31.27 -3.48 -0.53
CA ASP A 361 31.58 -4.85 -0.93
C ASP A 361 30.33 -5.60 -1.39
N VAL A 362 29.20 -5.44 -0.67
CA VAL A 362 27.92 -6.01 -1.06
C VAL A 362 27.42 -5.39 -2.37
N LEU A 363 27.55 -4.06 -2.55
CA LEU A 363 27.20 -3.40 -3.82
C LEU A 363 28.02 -3.91 -5.00
N THR A 364 29.33 -4.05 -4.81
CA THR A 364 30.24 -4.52 -5.86
C THR A 364 29.91 -5.96 -6.25
N SER A 365 29.73 -6.84 -5.26
CA SER A 365 29.36 -8.23 -5.49
C SER A 365 27.97 -8.38 -6.09
N GLY A 366 27.02 -7.57 -5.64
CA GLY A 366 25.67 -7.52 -6.23
C GLY A 366 25.69 -7.07 -7.70
N SER A 367 26.53 -6.09 -8.03
CA SER A 367 26.72 -5.61 -9.41
C SER A 367 27.35 -6.67 -10.30
N GLU A 368 28.34 -7.39 -9.78
CA GLU A 368 28.99 -8.50 -10.51
C GLU A 368 27.98 -9.65 -10.74
N LEU A 369 27.20 -10.04 -9.74
CA LEU A 369 26.17 -11.05 -9.91
C LEU A 369 25.12 -10.63 -10.96
N LYS A 370 24.67 -9.37 -10.93
CA LYS A 370 23.75 -8.83 -11.95
C LYS A 370 24.39 -8.85 -13.35
N LYS A 371 25.67 -8.55 -13.48
CA LYS A 371 26.42 -8.63 -14.76
C LYS A 371 26.41 -10.05 -15.30
N LEU A 372 26.69 -11.06 -14.45
CA LEU A 372 26.65 -12.48 -14.85
C LEU A 372 25.25 -12.92 -15.26
N LEU A 373 24.20 -12.52 -14.52
CA LEU A 373 22.82 -12.79 -14.89
C LEU A 373 22.45 -12.16 -16.24
N ALA A 374 22.89 -10.93 -16.51
CA ALA A 374 22.65 -10.26 -17.79
C ALA A 374 23.34 -10.98 -18.94
N ALA A 375 24.63 -11.34 -18.78
CA ALA A 375 25.37 -12.09 -19.77
C ALA A 375 24.74 -13.45 -20.10
N TYR A 376 24.26 -14.17 -19.06
CA TYR A 376 23.54 -15.42 -19.25
C TYR A 376 22.20 -15.21 -19.97
N ARG A 377 21.42 -14.16 -19.60
CA ARG A 377 20.14 -13.84 -20.24
C ARG A 377 20.32 -13.59 -21.74
N GLU A 378 21.36 -12.86 -22.16
CA GLU A 378 21.67 -12.59 -23.57
C GLU A 378 22.07 -13.86 -24.34
N ALA A 379 22.83 -14.75 -23.69
CA ALA A 379 23.31 -15.98 -24.32
C ALA A 379 22.36 -17.17 -24.20
N ARG A 380 21.27 -17.05 -23.42
CA ARG A 380 20.36 -18.15 -23.02
C ARG A 380 19.90 -19.00 -24.19
N VAL A 381 19.43 -18.38 -25.26
CA VAL A 381 18.94 -19.11 -26.45
C VAL A 381 20.03 -19.95 -27.10
N LEU A 382 21.24 -19.37 -27.22
CA LEU A 382 22.40 -20.09 -27.79
C LEU A 382 22.85 -21.27 -26.92
N VAL A 383 22.77 -21.11 -25.61
CA VAL A 383 23.08 -22.17 -24.64
C VAL A 383 22.05 -23.28 -24.71
N GLU A 384 20.74 -22.95 -24.72
CA GLU A 384 19.65 -23.91 -24.75
C GLU A 384 19.60 -24.76 -26.03
N VAL A 385 19.92 -24.15 -27.18
CA VAL A 385 20.01 -24.89 -28.45
C VAL A 385 21.38 -25.56 -28.71
N GLY A 386 22.31 -25.47 -27.74
CA GLY A 386 23.65 -26.06 -27.88
C GLY A 386 24.57 -25.36 -28.89
N ALA A 387 24.26 -24.15 -29.30
CA ALA A 387 25.05 -23.38 -30.27
C ALA A 387 26.13 -22.47 -29.64
N TYR A 388 26.11 -22.31 -28.32
CA TYR A 388 27.14 -21.54 -27.62
C TYR A 388 28.46 -22.32 -27.56
N VAL A 389 29.54 -21.68 -27.97
CA VAL A 389 30.90 -22.24 -27.91
C VAL A 389 31.62 -21.66 -26.70
N THR A 390 32.05 -22.52 -25.78
CA THR A 390 32.84 -22.14 -24.60
C THR A 390 34.16 -21.47 -25.04
N GLY A 391 34.56 -20.42 -24.34
CA GLY A 391 35.72 -19.59 -24.66
C GLY A 391 35.40 -18.38 -25.53
N THR A 392 34.19 -18.25 -26.05
CA THR A 392 33.79 -17.10 -26.87
C THR A 392 33.58 -15.84 -26.06
N ASN A 393 33.03 -15.98 -24.84
CA ASN A 393 32.77 -14.87 -23.92
C ASN A 393 33.02 -15.30 -22.47
N ALA A 394 34.04 -14.72 -21.84
CA ALA A 394 34.43 -15.08 -20.47
C ALA A 394 33.34 -14.83 -19.42
N ASP A 395 32.50 -13.78 -19.57
CA ASP A 395 31.43 -13.49 -18.65
C ASP A 395 30.28 -14.53 -18.79
N VAL A 396 29.99 -14.98 -20.00
CA VAL A 396 28.98 -16.03 -20.26
C VAL A 396 29.50 -17.39 -19.75
N ASP A 397 30.75 -17.72 -19.99
CA ASP A 397 31.34 -18.98 -19.48
C ASP A 397 31.29 -19.04 -17.97
N ARG A 398 31.65 -17.95 -17.29
CA ARG A 398 31.59 -17.83 -15.84
C ARG A 398 30.15 -17.87 -15.35
N ALA A 399 29.20 -17.21 -16.06
CA ALA A 399 27.78 -17.24 -15.74
C ALA A 399 27.22 -18.66 -15.83
N ILE A 400 27.50 -19.39 -16.90
CA ILE A 400 27.08 -20.81 -17.07
C ILE A 400 27.60 -21.67 -15.90
N ALA A 401 28.88 -21.53 -15.55
CA ALA A 401 29.47 -22.29 -14.45
C ALA A 401 28.85 -21.98 -13.08
N LEU A 402 28.46 -20.71 -12.82
CA LEU A 402 27.93 -20.29 -11.54
C LEU A 402 26.39 -20.36 -11.47
N MET A 403 25.67 -20.54 -12.59
CA MET A 403 24.19 -20.49 -12.63
C MET A 403 23.49 -21.42 -11.64
N PRO A 404 23.95 -22.68 -11.41
CA PRO A 404 23.34 -23.54 -10.40
C PRO A 404 23.44 -22.94 -8.98
N ARG A 405 24.59 -22.32 -8.63
CA ARG A 405 24.79 -21.67 -7.33
C ARG A 405 24.01 -20.36 -7.23
N ILE A 406 23.93 -19.59 -8.31
CA ILE A 406 23.13 -18.35 -8.39
C ILE A 406 21.64 -18.68 -8.17
N ASN A 407 21.12 -19.69 -8.86
CA ASN A 407 19.73 -20.12 -8.67
C ASN A 407 19.45 -20.63 -7.26
N ALA A 408 20.38 -21.38 -6.65
CA ALA A 408 20.26 -21.80 -5.25
C ALA A 408 20.26 -20.62 -4.27
N PHE A 409 21.05 -19.56 -4.56
CA PHE A 409 21.08 -18.33 -3.77
C PHE A 409 19.79 -17.52 -3.90
N LEU A 410 19.23 -17.40 -5.10
CA LEU A 410 18.03 -16.60 -5.38
C LEU A 410 16.72 -17.29 -4.93
N ARG A 411 16.70 -18.63 -4.94
CA ARG A 411 15.55 -19.39 -4.43
C ARG A 411 15.57 -19.43 -2.92
N GLN A 412 14.40 -19.21 -2.32
CA GLN A 412 14.23 -19.24 -0.86
C GLN A 412 12.87 -19.82 -0.49
N PRO A 413 12.82 -20.91 0.29
CA PRO A 413 11.58 -21.41 0.86
C PRO A 413 10.91 -20.38 1.78
N THR A 414 9.59 -20.38 1.86
CA THR A 414 8.81 -19.39 2.63
C THR A 414 9.06 -19.42 4.14
N HIS A 415 9.56 -20.55 4.67
CA HIS A 415 9.89 -20.74 6.09
C HIS A 415 11.34 -20.41 6.42
N GLU A 416 12.20 -20.21 5.42
CA GLU A 416 13.60 -19.83 5.63
C GLU A 416 13.69 -18.35 5.99
N VAL A 417 14.36 -18.04 7.10
CA VAL A 417 14.58 -16.67 7.60
C VAL A 417 16.08 -16.46 7.76
N PRO A 418 16.80 -16.12 6.68
CA PRO A 418 18.22 -15.86 6.76
C PRO A 418 18.47 -14.52 7.46
N SER A 419 19.53 -14.42 8.26
CA SER A 419 19.96 -13.12 8.78
C SER A 419 20.56 -12.26 7.65
N LEU A 420 20.57 -10.95 7.87
CA LEU A 420 21.15 -10.00 6.90
C LEU A 420 22.63 -10.34 6.63
N GLU A 421 23.38 -10.58 7.70
CA GLU A 421 24.82 -10.89 7.65
C GLU A 421 25.07 -12.21 6.87
N SER A 422 24.28 -13.26 7.17
CA SER A 422 24.38 -14.54 6.46
C SER A 422 24.10 -14.39 4.97
N SER A 423 23.06 -13.62 4.60
CA SER A 423 22.72 -13.35 3.20
C SER A 423 23.84 -12.61 2.47
N GLN A 424 24.44 -11.59 3.12
CA GLN A 424 25.54 -10.83 2.56
C GLN A 424 26.79 -11.69 2.40
N GLN A 425 27.15 -12.50 3.39
CA GLN A 425 28.29 -13.41 3.31
C GLN A 425 28.14 -14.45 2.19
N GLN A 426 26.91 -15.00 2.01
CA GLN A 426 26.63 -15.90 0.89
C GLN A 426 26.83 -15.22 -0.48
N LEU A 427 26.40 -13.96 -0.63
CA LEU A 427 26.64 -13.19 -1.86
C LEU A 427 28.13 -13.00 -2.12
N LEU A 428 28.90 -12.56 -1.11
CA LEU A 428 30.35 -12.34 -1.21
C LEU A 428 31.08 -13.62 -1.60
N GLY A 429 30.74 -14.77 -0.97
CA GLY A 429 31.32 -16.07 -1.27
C GLY A 429 30.88 -16.66 -2.64
N LEU A 430 29.76 -16.22 -3.18
CA LEU A 430 29.26 -16.69 -4.48
C LEU A 430 30.06 -16.08 -5.64
N VAL A 431 30.38 -14.80 -5.54
CA VAL A 431 30.99 -14.01 -6.64
C VAL A 431 32.51 -13.92 -6.50
N GLY A 432 33.06 -14.07 -5.29
CA GLY A 432 34.47 -14.06 -4.99
C GLY A 432 35.21 -15.39 -5.28
N ALA A 433 34.48 -16.42 -5.73
CA ALA A 433 34.98 -17.76 -6.01
C ALA A 433 35.41 -17.93 -7.48
#